data_a91d9b34fa53383931bccad0aeb7f975
#
_entry.id   a91d9b34fa53383931bccad0aeb7f975
#
_cell.length_a   1.000
_cell.length_b   1.000
_cell.length_c   1.000
_cell.angle_alpha   90.00
_cell.angle_beta   90.00
_cell.angle_gamma   90.00
#
_symmetry.space_group_name_H-M   'P 1'
#
loop_
_entity.id
_entity.type
_entity.pdbx_description
1 polymer ?
#
loop_
_entity_poly.entity_id
_entity_poly.type
_entity_poly.pdbx_seq_one_letter_code
_entity_poly.pdbx_strand_id
1 'polypeptide(L)'
;MTKGILCTIDFSEASRQALKWAVQFSKTQGSDLTILYTYRLTKNMTGEVVVWKKMMEEEALQKFAAFENDYLKGAGVKYDFKIEVGFVADRIEDHTQKSEISFLVMDKNMCSQSKDTFDDLMEHMNVPLVIVP
;
A
#
# COMPACT_ATOMS: atom_id res chain seq x y z
N MET A 1 -16.62 -14.70 5.40
CA MET A 1 -15.42 -13.87 5.58
C MET A 1 -15.10 -13.09 4.34
N THR A 2 -15.05 -11.76 4.43
CA THR A 2 -14.67 -10.92 3.31
C THR A 2 -13.17 -10.98 3.13
N LYS A 3 -12.74 -11.38 1.93
CA LYS A 3 -11.32 -11.33 1.57
C LYS A 3 -10.95 -9.90 1.23
N GLY A 4 -9.77 -9.49 1.66
CA GLY A 4 -9.32 -8.11 1.47
C GLY A 4 -8.50 -7.91 0.21
N ILE A 5 -8.45 -6.66 -0.23
CA ILE A 5 -7.58 -6.22 -1.31
C ILE A 5 -6.50 -5.35 -0.67
N LEU A 6 -5.24 -5.63 -0.99
CA LEU A 6 -4.11 -4.84 -0.51
C LEU A 6 -3.60 -3.95 -1.63
N CYS A 7 -3.59 -2.64 -1.41
CA CYS A 7 -3.08 -1.66 -2.37
C CYS A 7 -1.90 -0.92 -1.76
N THR A 8 -0.74 -1.00 -2.39
CA THR A 8 0.44 -0.27 -1.93
C THR A 8 0.54 1.07 -2.66
N ILE A 9 0.90 2.12 -1.92
CA ILE A 9 1.00 3.46 -2.47
C ILE A 9 2.31 4.14 -2.03
N ASP A 10 2.74 5.14 -2.80
CA ASP A 10 3.87 6.01 -2.48
C ASP A 10 3.54 7.49 -2.66
N PHE A 11 2.26 7.82 -2.77
CA PHE A 11 1.72 9.17 -2.97
C PHE A 11 2.12 9.83 -4.29
N SER A 12 2.65 9.06 -5.24
CA SER A 12 2.91 9.54 -6.59
C SER A 12 1.62 9.57 -7.41
N GLU A 13 1.67 10.18 -8.58
CA GLU A 13 0.53 10.19 -9.51
C GLU A 13 0.17 8.78 -9.95
N ALA A 14 1.17 7.91 -10.14
CA ALA A 14 0.93 6.51 -10.48
C ALA A 14 0.19 5.78 -9.36
N SER A 15 0.57 6.04 -8.11
CA SER A 15 -0.14 5.48 -6.94
C SER A 15 -1.58 5.96 -6.86
N ARG A 16 -1.84 7.21 -7.25
CA ARG A 16 -3.18 7.76 -7.29
C ARG A 16 -4.08 6.94 -8.22
N GLN A 17 -3.58 6.61 -9.41
CA GLN A 17 -4.31 5.79 -10.37
C GLN A 17 -4.51 4.37 -9.85
N ALA A 18 -3.50 3.80 -9.22
CA ALA A 18 -3.61 2.46 -8.62
C ALA A 18 -4.66 2.43 -7.52
N LEU A 19 -4.68 3.43 -6.65
CA LEU A 19 -5.67 3.53 -5.58
C LEU A 19 -7.09 3.68 -6.14
N LYS A 20 -7.25 4.52 -7.14
CA LYS A 20 -8.54 4.71 -7.79
C LYS A 20 -9.07 3.38 -8.33
N TRP A 21 -8.21 2.63 -8.99
CA TRP A 21 -8.57 1.32 -9.53
C TRP A 21 -8.93 0.33 -8.41
N ALA A 22 -8.12 0.32 -7.33
CA ALA A 22 -8.34 -0.57 -6.19
C ALA A 22 -9.67 -0.28 -5.49
N VAL A 23 -10.05 0.98 -5.35
CA VAL A 23 -11.33 1.38 -4.76
C VAL A 23 -12.48 0.83 -5.59
N GLN A 24 -12.43 0.99 -6.91
CA GLN A 24 -13.47 0.47 -7.80
C GLN A 24 -13.55 -1.05 -7.75
N PHE A 25 -12.40 -1.70 -7.72
CA PHE A 25 -12.33 -3.15 -7.65
C PHE A 25 -12.88 -3.69 -6.33
N SER A 26 -12.53 -3.03 -5.21
CA SER A 26 -13.06 -3.39 -3.89
C SER A 26 -14.57 -3.25 -3.85
N LYS A 27 -15.09 -2.20 -4.43
CA LYS A 27 -16.53 -1.94 -4.51
C LYS A 27 -17.22 -3.04 -5.30
N THR A 28 -16.69 -3.39 -6.46
CA THR A 28 -17.25 -4.43 -7.32
C THR A 28 -17.24 -5.80 -6.65
N GLN A 29 -16.16 -6.12 -5.94
CA GLN A 29 -15.99 -7.42 -5.28
C GLN A 29 -16.67 -7.50 -3.91
N GLY A 30 -17.08 -6.37 -3.35
CA GLY A 30 -17.61 -6.33 -1.98
C GLY A 30 -16.53 -6.67 -0.95
N SER A 31 -15.28 -6.31 -1.25
CA SER A 31 -14.13 -6.62 -0.39
C SER A 31 -13.67 -5.40 0.40
N ASP A 32 -13.04 -5.65 1.55
CA ASP A 32 -12.39 -4.60 2.32
C ASP A 32 -11.08 -4.21 1.63
N LEU A 33 -10.66 -2.97 1.81
CA LEU A 33 -9.45 -2.44 1.20
C LEU A 33 -8.44 -2.06 2.27
N THR A 34 -7.23 -2.60 2.19
CA THR A 34 -6.11 -2.17 3.02
C THR A 34 -5.16 -1.38 2.13
N ILE A 35 -4.88 -0.14 2.52
CA ILE A 35 -3.98 0.75 1.80
C ILE A 35 -2.68 0.83 2.59
N LEU A 36 -1.58 0.44 1.97
CA LEU A 36 -0.29 0.32 2.65
C LEU A 36 0.70 1.33 2.10
N TYR A 37 1.27 2.12 3.00
CA TYR A 37 2.39 3.01 2.71
C TYR A 37 3.57 2.58 3.55
N THR A 38 4.74 2.39 2.93
CA THR A 38 5.95 2.01 3.63
C THR A 38 7.02 3.08 3.46
N TYR A 39 7.85 3.23 4.49
CA TYR A 39 9.01 4.10 4.43
C TYR A 39 10.17 3.43 5.13
N ARG A 40 11.38 3.87 4.82
CA ARG A 40 12.58 3.31 5.41
C ARG A 40 13.29 4.32 6.28
N LEU A 41 13.84 3.84 7.39
CA LEU A 41 14.71 4.63 8.24
C LEU A 41 16.12 4.55 7.64
N THR A 42 16.70 5.70 7.31
CA THR A 42 18.00 5.75 6.65
C THR A 42 19.12 5.86 7.68
N LYS A 43 20.32 5.40 7.30
CA LYS A 43 21.51 5.45 8.16
C LYS A 43 21.99 6.87 8.48
N ASN A 44 21.57 7.85 7.68
CA ASN A 44 22.00 9.24 7.84
C ASN A 44 21.13 10.02 8.81
N MET A 45 20.23 9.35 9.50
CA MET A 45 19.40 9.99 10.49
C MET A 45 20.21 10.29 11.74
N THR A 46 20.48 11.55 11.95
CA THR A 46 21.04 12.03 13.22
C THR A 46 19.88 12.46 14.09
N GLY A 47 19.82 11.94 15.31
CA GLY A 47 18.77 12.27 16.24
C GLY A 47 17.91 11.07 16.59
N GLU A 48 16.83 11.35 17.26
CA GLU A 48 15.98 10.29 17.77
C GLU A 48 15.13 9.67 16.66
N VAL A 49 15.27 8.36 16.49
CA VAL A 49 14.48 7.57 15.54
C VAL A 49 13.00 7.76 15.79
N VAL A 50 12.58 7.87 17.05
CA VAL A 50 11.19 8.06 17.44
C VAL A 50 10.62 9.37 16.85
N VAL A 51 11.40 10.44 16.89
CA VAL A 51 10.98 11.75 16.36
C VAL A 51 10.83 11.68 14.85
N TRP A 52 11.79 11.05 14.18
CA TRP A 52 11.75 10.90 12.73
C TRP A 52 10.56 10.06 12.28
N LYS A 53 10.33 8.95 12.97
CA LYS A 53 9.21 8.07 12.69
C LYS A 53 7.88 8.81 12.82
N LYS A 54 7.73 9.63 13.87
CA LYS A 54 6.53 10.44 14.10
C LYS A 54 6.33 11.43 12.96
N MET A 55 7.40 12.09 12.52
CA MET A 55 7.32 13.04 11.41
C MET A 55 6.88 12.37 10.11
N MET A 56 7.43 11.20 9.81
CA MET A 56 7.07 10.46 8.60
C MET A 56 5.62 10.03 8.63
N GLU A 57 5.14 9.58 9.77
CA GLU A 57 3.75 9.15 9.93
C GLU A 57 2.78 10.33 9.81
N GLU A 58 3.10 11.47 10.41
CA GLU A 58 2.27 12.67 10.32
C GLU A 58 2.19 13.20 8.89
N GLU A 59 3.32 13.20 8.18
CA GLU A 59 3.37 13.62 6.78
C GLU A 59 2.54 12.69 5.91
N ALA A 60 2.65 11.38 6.13
CA ALA A 60 1.88 10.39 5.39
C ALA A 60 0.37 10.56 5.61
N LEU A 61 -0.03 10.83 6.85
CA LEU A 61 -1.45 11.06 7.17
C LEU A 61 -1.99 12.30 6.46
N GLN A 62 -1.19 13.37 6.38
CA GLN A 62 -1.60 14.58 5.67
C GLN A 62 -1.76 14.33 4.17
N LYS A 63 -0.82 13.60 3.58
CA LYS A 63 -0.90 13.25 2.15
C LYS A 63 -2.07 12.32 1.88
N PHE A 64 -2.30 11.39 2.78
CA PHE A 64 -3.42 10.45 2.64
C PHE A 64 -4.77 11.17 2.71
N ALA A 65 -4.89 12.24 3.48
CA ALA A 65 -6.13 12.99 3.59
C ALA A 65 -6.61 13.49 2.22
N ALA A 66 -5.69 13.90 1.34
CA ALA A 66 -6.03 14.32 -0.02
C ALA A 66 -6.55 13.14 -0.85
N PHE A 67 -5.88 12.00 -0.77
CA PHE A 67 -6.32 10.78 -1.45
C PHE A 67 -7.70 10.34 -0.94
N GLU A 68 -7.91 10.43 0.36
CA GLU A 68 -9.16 10.08 1.00
C GLU A 68 -10.31 10.94 0.49
N ASN A 69 -10.10 12.24 0.42
CA ASN A 69 -11.11 13.17 -0.09
C ASN A 69 -11.46 12.88 -1.56
N ASP A 70 -10.44 12.57 -2.37
CA ASP A 70 -10.62 12.41 -3.80
C ASP A 70 -11.25 11.07 -4.18
N TYR A 71 -10.94 9.98 -3.45
CA TYR A 71 -11.27 8.63 -3.90
C TYR A 71 -12.05 7.78 -2.92
N LEU A 72 -11.96 8.04 -1.64
CA LEU A 72 -12.51 7.15 -0.61
C LEU A 72 -13.79 7.66 0.05
N LYS A 73 -13.89 8.96 0.27
CA LYS A 73 -15.10 9.52 0.89
C LYS A 73 -16.29 9.33 -0.03
N GLY A 74 -17.34 8.72 0.48
CA GLY A 74 -18.57 8.49 -0.27
C GLY A 74 -18.49 7.32 -1.24
N ALA A 75 -17.37 6.59 -1.29
CA ALA A 75 -17.20 5.47 -2.22
C ALA A 75 -17.94 4.21 -1.76
N GLY A 76 -18.30 4.13 -0.48
CA GLY A 76 -18.99 2.96 0.05
C GLY A 76 -18.08 1.75 0.26
N VAL A 77 -16.76 1.96 0.32
CA VAL A 77 -15.78 0.93 0.53
C VAL A 77 -15.25 1.03 1.95
N LYS A 78 -15.19 -0.11 2.63
CA LYS A 78 -14.56 -0.18 3.94
C LYS A 78 -13.04 -0.28 3.73
N TYR A 79 -12.30 0.67 4.30
CA TYR A 79 -10.86 0.73 4.10
C TYR A 79 -10.11 1.00 5.39
N ASP A 80 -8.83 0.66 5.37
CA ASP A 80 -7.90 0.93 6.46
C ASP A 80 -6.58 1.39 5.85
N PHE A 81 -5.97 2.43 6.42
CA PHE A 81 -4.70 2.95 5.96
C PHE A 81 -3.60 2.59 6.95
N LYS A 82 -2.58 1.88 6.48
CA LYS A 82 -1.47 1.43 7.32
C LYS A 82 -0.16 2.06 6.88
N ILE A 83 0.56 2.60 7.85
CA ILE A 83 1.88 3.21 7.65
C ILE A 83 2.89 2.31 8.36
N GLU A 84 3.82 1.74 7.63
CA GLU A 84 4.76 0.76 8.18
C GLU A 84 6.20 1.05 7.77
N VAL A 85 7.13 0.73 8.65
CA VAL A 85 8.56 0.85 8.39
C VAL A 85 9.06 -0.43 7.72
N GLY A 86 9.85 -0.29 6.68
CA GLY A 86 10.51 -1.41 6.03
C GLY A 86 10.41 -1.36 4.52
N PHE A 87 10.90 -2.42 3.91
CA PHE A 87 10.81 -2.58 2.45
C PHE A 87 9.38 -2.99 2.10
N VAL A 88 8.88 -2.44 1.00
CA VAL A 88 7.51 -2.70 0.57
C VAL A 88 7.25 -4.20 0.37
N ALA A 89 8.19 -4.91 -0.23
CA ALA A 89 8.04 -6.35 -0.47
C ALA A 89 7.90 -7.14 0.83
N ASP A 90 8.68 -6.82 1.84
CA ASP A 90 8.62 -7.48 3.14
C ASP A 90 7.29 -7.24 3.83
N ARG A 91 6.80 -6.01 3.75
CA ARG A 91 5.50 -5.68 4.36
C ARG A 91 4.35 -6.34 3.63
N ILE A 92 4.42 -6.42 2.30
CA ILE A 92 3.43 -7.15 1.50
C ILE A 92 3.39 -8.62 1.90
N GLU A 93 4.56 -9.24 2.01
CA GLU A 93 4.65 -10.65 2.40
C GLU A 93 4.00 -10.87 3.76
N ASP A 94 4.30 -10.01 4.74
CA ASP A 94 3.69 -10.10 6.07
C ASP A 94 2.17 -10.03 6.00
N HIS A 95 1.63 -9.09 5.25
CA HIS A 95 0.19 -8.92 5.13
C HIS A 95 -0.48 -10.11 4.45
N THR A 96 0.14 -10.65 3.41
CA THR A 96 -0.43 -11.79 2.69
C THR A 96 -0.39 -13.07 3.51
N GLN A 97 0.53 -13.18 4.46
CA GLN A 97 0.62 -14.33 5.36
C GLN A 97 -0.33 -14.22 6.55
N LYS A 98 -0.55 -13.01 7.07
CA LYS A 98 -1.31 -12.80 8.31
C LYS A 98 -2.79 -12.51 8.07
N SER A 99 -3.14 -12.03 6.90
CA SER A 99 -4.49 -11.61 6.57
C SER A 99 -4.98 -12.30 5.32
N GLU A 100 -6.31 -12.42 5.17
CA GLU A 100 -6.87 -12.96 3.95
C GLU A 100 -6.88 -11.89 2.86
N ILE A 101 -5.86 -11.91 2.02
CA ILE A 101 -5.73 -11.01 0.89
C ILE A 101 -6.04 -11.77 -0.39
N SER A 102 -7.01 -11.28 -1.15
CA SER A 102 -7.41 -11.88 -2.43
C SER A 102 -6.60 -11.36 -3.60
N PHE A 103 -6.24 -10.08 -3.56
CA PHE A 103 -5.51 -9.42 -4.63
C PHE A 103 -4.56 -8.38 -4.06
N LEU A 104 -3.41 -8.25 -4.72
CA LEU A 104 -2.47 -7.17 -4.48
C LEU A 104 -2.53 -6.20 -5.66
N VAL A 105 -2.68 -4.91 -5.38
CA VAL A 105 -2.74 -3.87 -6.40
C VAL A 105 -1.53 -2.94 -6.24
N MET A 106 -0.79 -2.73 -7.31
CA MET A 106 0.37 -1.83 -7.32
C MET A 106 0.40 -1.07 -8.64
N ASP A 107 1.01 0.11 -8.63
CA ASP A 107 1.29 0.79 -9.87
C ASP A 107 2.56 0.23 -10.54
N LYS A 108 2.67 0.47 -11.84
CA LYS A 108 3.77 -0.04 -12.64
C LYS A 108 5.14 0.45 -12.15
N ASN A 109 5.20 1.70 -11.69
CA ASN A 109 6.47 2.29 -11.25
C ASN A 109 6.99 1.64 -9.97
N MET A 110 6.11 1.36 -9.02
CA MET A 110 6.52 0.65 -7.80
C MET A 110 7.04 -0.75 -8.12
N CYS A 111 6.42 -1.44 -9.07
CA CYS A 111 6.87 -2.76 -9.51
C CYS A 111 8.26 -2.73 -10.13
N SER A 112 8.58 -1.67 -10.87
CA SER A 112 9.86 -1.59 -11.59
C SER A 112 11.01 -1.05 -10.75
N GLN A 113 10.75 -0.31 -9.68
CA GLN A 113 11.81 0.30 -8.85
C GLN A 113 12.62 -0.72 -8.05
N SER A 114 12.05 -1.87 -7.74
CA SER A 114 12.70 -2.91 -6.95
C SER A 114 12.51 -4.27 -7.61
N LYS A 115 12.88 -4.37 -8.86
CA LYS A 115 12.58 -5.52 -9.71
C LYS A 115 13.04 -6.84 -9.09
N ASP A 116 14.29 -6.92 -8.61
CA ASP A 116 14.82 -8.16 -8.05
C ASP A 116 14.05 -8.59 -6.79
N THR A 117 13.78 -7.65 -5.90
CA THR A 117 13.01 -7.90 -4.69
C THR A 117 11.57 -8.28 -5.04
N PHE A 118 11.03 -7.65 -6.06
CA PHE A 118 9.69 -7.91 -6.51
C PHE A 118 9.57 -9.29 -7.15
N ASP A 119 10.54 -9.69 -7.97
CA ASP A 119 10.58 -11.02 -8.57
C ASP A 119 10.64 -12.10 -7.49
N ASP A 120 11.44 -11.89 -6.45
CA ASP A 120 11.54 -12.79 -5.32
C ASP A 120 10.20 -12.91 -4.58
N LEU A 121 9.53 -11.79 -4.35
CA LEU A 121 8.21 -11.77 -3.75
C LEU A 121 7.21 -12.58 -4.56
N MET A 122 7.23 -12.42 -5.89
CA MET A 122 6.31 -13.12 -6.79
C MET A 122 6.47 -14.64 -6.73
N GLU A 123 7.68 -15.12 -6.52
CA GLU A 123 7.94 -16.55 -6.41
C GLU A 123 7.33 -17.17 -5.16
N HIS A 124 7.18 -16.38 -4.10
CA HIS A 124 6.70 -16.85 -2.80
C HIS A 124 5.25 -16.48 -2.50
N MET A 125 4.66 -15.62 -3.30
CA MET A 125 3.33 -15.09 -3.05
C MET A 125 2.26 -15.90 -3.80
N ASN A 126 1.21 -16.28 -3.08
CA ASN A 126 0.08 -17.02 -3.66
C ASN A 126 -1.12 -16.15 -4.00
N VAL A 127 -0.91 -14.84 -4.06
CA VAL A 127 -1.97 -13.85 -4.27
C VAL A 127 -1.81 -13.24 -5.65
N PRO A 128 -2.88 -13.19 -6.46
CA PRO A 128 -2.81 -12.51 -7.76
C PRO A 128 -2.41 -11.05 -7.64
N LEU A 129 -1.58 -10.60 -8.56
CA LEU A 129 -1.12 -9.21 -8.62
C LEU A 129 -1.80 -8.49 -9.76
N VAL A 130 -2.31 -7.30 -9.46
CA VAL A 130 -2.84 -6.37 -10.46
C VAL A 130 -1.88 -5.19 -10.57
N ILE A 131 -1.33 -5.01 -11.77
CA ILE A 131 -0.42 -3.89 -12.07
C ILE A 131 -1.21 -2.83 -12.82
N VAL A 132 -1.28 -1.64 -12.24
CA VAL A 132 -1.99 -0.51 -12.85
C VAL A 132 -0.98 0.35 -13.59
N PRO A 133 -1.16 0.55 -14.91
CA PRO A 133 -0.22 1.34 -15.72
C PRO A 133 -0.21 2.83 -15.39
#